data_c207965861f35a8db80c0edbf95b1a1f
#
_entry.id   c207965861f35a8db80c0edbf95b1a1f
#
_cell.length_a   1.000
_cell.length_b   1.000
_cell.length_c   1.000
_cell.angle_alpha   90.00
_cell.angle_beta   90.00
_cell.angle_gamma   90.00
#
_symmetry.space_group_name_H-M   'P 1'
#
loop_
_entity.id
_entity.type
_entity.pdbx_description
1 polymer ?
#
loop_
_entity_poly.entity_id
_entity_poly.type
_entity_poly.pdbx_seq_one_letter_code
_entity_poly.pdbx_strand_id
1 'polypeptide(L)'
;DAGCAGEKLTEQPVKGLKAPNLICSLMGVTERVIVVGAHFDLVENGDGVVDNWTGASLLPSLYQGLADVPRRHTLRFVAFSGEEKGLVGSKAHVKQLGKARESVSAMVNMDTLGLAETEIWVSHADPKLVRLMEVAAAAAKLPVSGMNVDNLGSTDSESFREKKIPAITIHSLTSDTLRILHSPRDRIDVVKTDEYYRTYQLVLAYLAILDQNLD
;
A
#
# COMPACT_ATOMS: atom_id res chain seq x y z
N ASP A 1 -0.09 -2.51 19.34
CA ASP A 1 1.04 -3.37 19.04
C ASP A 1 0.55 -4.57 18.21
N ALA A 2 0.84 -4.53 16.91
CA ALA A 2 0.44 -5.58 15.97
C ALA A 2 1.43 -6.78 15.93
N GLY A 3 2.35 -6.87 16.88
CA GLY A 3 3.38 -7.91 16.93
C GLY A 3 4.65 -7.61 16.14
N CYS A 4 4.75 -6.41 15.52
CA CYS A 4 5.97 -5.93 14.91
C CYS A 4 6.62 -4.86 15.81
N ALA A 5 7.50 -5.30 16.70
CA ALA A 5 8.24 -4.43 17.61
C ALA A 5 9.64 -5.00 17.86
N GLY A 6 10.53 -4.19 18.43
CA GLY A 6 11.90 -4.59 18.75
C GLY A 6 12.66 -5.01 17.49
N GLU A 7 13.28 -6.18 17.52
CA GLU A 7 14.11 -6.69 16.42
C GLU A 7 13.34 -6.98 15.11
N LYS A 8 11.99 -7.09 15.17
CA LYS A 8 11.16 -7.27 13.98
C LYS A 8 10.93 -5.98 13.21
N LEU A 9 11.05 -4.82 13.87
CA LEU A 9 10.88 -3.52 13.26
C LEU A 9 12.24 -3.00 12.80
N THR A 10 12.37 -2.74 11.51
CA THR A 10 13.54 -2.12 10.92
C THR A 10 13.24 -0.67 10.57
N GLU A 11 14.05 0.25 11.08
CA GLU A 11 14.05 1.64 10.68
C GLU A 11 15.05 1.83 9.54
N GLN A 12 14.56 2.25 8.37
CA GLN A 12 15.39 2.56 7.22
C GLN A 12 15.57 4.07 7.10
N PRO A 13 16.74 4.63 7.45
CA PRO A 13 16.99 6.06 7.33
C PRO A 13 16.81 6.56 5.90
N VAL A 14 16.12 7.68 5.76
CA VAL A 14 15.88 8.33 4.46
C VAL A 14 16.60 9.67 4.44
N LYS A 15 17.54 9.82 3.49
CA LYS A 15 18.37 11.02 3.40
C LYS A 15 17.50 12.27 3.21
N GLY A 16 17.70 13.25 4.08
CA GLY A 16 16.98 14.53 4.03
C GLY A 16 15.65 14.54 4.78
N LEU A 17 15.25 13.41 5.37
CA LEU A 17 14.06 13.33 6.22
C LEU A 17 14.44 13.03 7.67
N LYS A 18 13.61 13.49 8.61
CA LYS A 18 13.77 13.17 10.04
C LYS A 18 13.22 11.78 10.37
N ALA A 19 12.10 11.41 9.73
CA ALA A 19 11.48 10.12 9.94
C ALA A 19 12.06 9.09 8.95
N PRO A 20 12.42 7.87 9.42
CA PRO A 20 12.81 6.76 8.55
C PRO A 20 11.59 6.12 7.88
N ASN A 21 11.79 5.27 6.87
CA ASN A 21 10.79 4.27 6.54
C ASN A 21 10.75 3.22 7.66
N LEU A 22 9.56 2.69 7.96
CA LEU A 22 9.36 1.64 8.94
C LEU A 22 9.03 0.33 8.21
N ILE A 23 9.76 -0.74 8.52
CA ILE A 23 9.68 -2.00 7.78
C ILE A 23 9.44 -3.15 8.75
N CYS A 24 8.40 -3.96 8.46
CA CYS A 24 8.14 -5.22 9.14
C CYS A 24 7.97 -6.33 8.11
N SER A 25 8.49 -7.53 8.40
CA SER A 25 8.38 -8.64 7.47
C SER A 25 7.80 -9.89 8.13
N LEU A 26 6.88 -10.53 7.41
CA LEU A 26 6.44 -11.89 7.69
C LEU A 26 7.14 -12.82 6.70
N MET A 27 8.05 -13.63 7.20
CA MET A 27 8.90 -14.48 6.37
C MET A 27 8.10 -15.57 5.66
N GLY A 28 8.34 -15.73 4.37
CA GLY A 28 7.85 -16.83 3.54
C GLY A 28 8.87 -17.98 3.45
N VAL A 29 8.48 -19.03 2.75
CA VAL A 29 9.35 -20.19 2.53
C VAL A 29 10.23 -20.06 1.28
N THR A 30 10.02 -19.03 0.47
CA THR A 30 10.85 -18.69 -0.71
C THR A 30 11.60 -17.39 -0.48
N GLU A 31 12.55 -17.09 -1.35
CA GLU A 31 13.27 -15.80 -1.36
C GLU A 31 12.47 -14.66 -2.01
N ARG A 32 11.29 -14.98 -2.55
CA ARG A 32 10.42 -14.00 -3.22
C ARG A 32 9.72 -13.10 -2.22
N VAL A 33 9.50 -11.85 -2.60
CA VAL A 33 8.95 -10.81 -1.73
C VAL A 33 7.76 -10.13 -2.39
N ILE A 34 6.69 -9.95 -1.64
CA ILE A 34 5.60 -9.02 -1.95
C ILE A 34 5.74 -7.83 -0.99
N VAL A 35 5.93 -6.64 -1.54
CA VAL A 35 5.95 -5.40 -0.74
C VAL A 35 4.53 -4.88 -0.61
N VAL A 36 4.14 -4.52 0.61
CA VAL A 36 2.84 -3.89 0.93
C VAL A 36 3.16 -2.54 1.55
N GLY A 37 2.76 -1.46 0.93
CA GLY A 37 3.20 -0.13 1.33
C GLY A 37 2.09 0.90 1.44
N ALA A 38 2.36 1.93 2.23
CA ALA A 38 1.59 3.16 2.35
C ALA A 38 2.48 4.25 2.92
N HIS A 39 2.29 5.51 2.58
CA HIS A 39 3.02 6.59 3.24
C HIS A 39 2.32 7.04 4.52
N PHE A 40 3.06 7.71 5.39
CA PHE A 40 2.54 8.21 6.68
C PHE A 40 2.85 9.69 6.93
N ASP A 41 3.55 10.35 6.02
CA ASP A 41 3.69 11.81 6.04
C ASP A 41 2.43 12.47 5.43
N LEU A 42 2.28 13.75 5.66
CA LEU A 42 1.12 14.53 5.24
C LEU A 42 1.56 15.91 4.77
N VAL A 43 0.72 16.58 4.00
CA VAL A 43 0.84 18.00 3.70
C VAL A 43 0.33 18.83 4.88
N GLU A 44 0.77 20.12 4.98
CA GLU A 44 0.39 21.00 6.10
C GLU A 44 -1.09 21.41 6.11
N ASN A 45 -1.85 21.10 5.05
CA ASN A 45 -3.23 21.52 4.87
C ASN A 45 -4.20 20.33 5.01
N GLY A 46 -4.72 20.14 6.21
CA GLY A 46 -5.58 19.01 6.60
C GLY A 46 -4.94 18.18 7.72
N ASP A 47 -5.68 17.17 8.17
CA ASP A 47 -5.22 16.27 9.23
C ASP A 47 -4.45 15.05 8.67
N GLY A 48 -4.39 14.88 7.33
CA GLY A 48 -3.71 13.75 6.66
C GLY A 48 -4.33 12.39 6.99
N VAL A 49 -5.60 12.36 7.40
CA VAL A 49 -6.26 11.12 7.82
C VAL A 49 -6.53 10.22 6.64
N VAL A 50 -7.13 10.78 5.59
CA VAL A 50 -7.44 10.05 4.37
C VAL A 50 -6.17 9.86 3.54
N ASP A 51 -5.37 10.90 3.43
CA ASP A 51 -4.12 10.94 2.68
C ASP A 51 -2.94 11.19 3.64
N ASN A 52 -2.30 10.15 4.25
CA ASN A 52 -2.62 8.74 4.00
C ASN A 52 -2.54 7.90 5.28
N TRP A 53 -3.04 8.42 6.43
CA TRP A 53 -3.10 7.63 7.66
C TRP A 53 -4.05 6.42 7.54
N THR A 54 -5.03 6.46 6.61
CA THR A 54 -5.88 5.29 6.33
C THR A 54 -5.05 4.13 5.76
N GLY A 55 -4.18 4.37 4.79
CA GLY A 55 -3.25 3.36 4.26
C GLY A 55 -2.24 2.91 5.30
N ALA A 56 -1.59 3.87 5.98
CA ALA A 56 -0.55 3.58 6.98
C ALA A 56 -1.07 2.74 8.15
N SER A 57 -2.28 3.03 8.67
CA SER A 57 -2.89 2.28 9.78
C SER A 57 -3.40 0.90 9.37
N LEU A 58 -3.59 0.65 8.07
CA LEU A 58 -3.96 -0.66 7.57
C LEU A 58 -2.77 -1.64 7.61
N LEU A 59 -1.54 -1.16 7.44
CA LEU A 59 -0.33 -2.00 7.46
C LEU A 59 -0.21 -2.88 8.71
N PRO A 60 -0.29 -2.35 9.95
CA PRO A 60 -0.21 -3.18 11.15
C PRO A 60 -1.38 -4.16 11.28
N SER A 61 -2.58 -3.78 10.81
CA SER A 61 -3.76 -4.66 10.83
C SER A 61 -3.59 -5.85 9.88
N LEU A 62 -3.06 -5.60 8.67
CA LEU A 62 -2.72 -6.65 7.70
C LEU A 62 -1.59 -7.55 8.21
N TYR A 63 -0.55 -6.97 8.80
CA TYR A 63 0.55 -7.72 9.41
C TYR A 63 0.03 -8.68 10.47
N GLN A 64 -0.80 -8.19 11.39
CA GLN A 64 -1.40 -9.02 12.45
C GLN A 64 -2.32 -10.10 11.89
N GLY A 65 -3.20 -9.74 10.94
CA GLY A 65 -4.16 -10.67 10.34
C GLY A 65 -3.49 -11.81 9.55
N LEU A 66 -2.25 -11.59 9.07
CA LEU A 66 -1.49 -12.57 8.30
C LEU A 66 -0.36 -13.24 9.09
N ALA A 67 -0.15 -12.89 10.37
CA ALA A 67 1.00 -13.35 11.14
C ALA A 67 1.14 -14.88 11.17
N ASP A 68 0.06 -15.59 11.41
CA ASP A 68 0.03 -17.06 11.55
C ASP A 68 -0.38 -17.80 10.27
N VAL A 69 -0.56 -17.08 9.15
CA VAL A 69 -0.94 -17.68 7.87
C VAL A 69 0.32 -18.23 7.17
N PRO A 70 0.37 -19.53 6.81
CA PRO A 70 1.46 -20.07 6.00
C PRO A 70 1.54 -19.35 4.65
N ARG A 71 2.75 -19.02 4.19
CA ARG A 71 2.98 -18.25 2.97
C ARG A 71 4.22 -18.67 2.22
N ARG A 72 4.17 -18.51 0.90
CA ARG A 72 5.31 -18.76 0.00
C ARG A 72 6.24 -17.55 -0.03
N HIS A 73 5.69 -16.35 -0.25
CA HIS A 73 6.43 -15.11 -0.34
C HIS A 73 6.64 -14.48 1.04
N THR A 74 7.77 -13.83 1.23
CA THR A 74 7.91 -12.87 2.33
C THR A 74 7.01 -11.67 2.07
N LEU A 75 6.09 -11.39 3.01
CA LEU A 75 5.31 -10.15 2.98
C LEU A 75 6.08 -9.06 3.73
N ARG A 76 6.49 -8.02 3.00
CA ARG A 76 7.24 -6.89 3.56
C ARG A 76 6.34 -5.67 3.62
N PHE A 77 5.91 -5.33 4.82
CA PHE A 77 5.11 -4.14 5.10
C PHE A 77 6.03 -2.94 5.29
N VAL A 78 5.79 -1.87 4.54
CA VAL A 78 6.61 -0.67 4.57
C VAL A 78 5.75 0.57 4.72
N ALA A 79 5.90 1.28 5.85
CA ALA A 79 5.39 2.63 5.96
C ALA A 79 6.45 3.60 5.40
N PHE A 80 6.13 4.26 4.30
CA PHE A 80 7.04 5.19 3.62
C PHE A 80 6.97 6.58 4.24
N SER A 81 8.12 7.25 4.34
CA SER A 81 8.22 8.65 4.73
C SER A 81 8.52 9.52 3.51
N GLY A 82 7.95 10.73 3.47
CA GLY A 82 8.27 11.74 2.46
C GLY A 82 7.73 11.43 1.07
N GLU A 83 6.58 10.83 0.96
CA GLU A 83 5.81 10.67 -0.27
C GLU A 83 5.47 12.06 -0.83
N GLU A 84 4.90 12.92 0.00
CA GLU A 84 4.49 14.30 -0.27
C GLU A 84 5.64 15.25 -0.65
N LYS A 85 6.86 14.80 -0.45
CA LYS A 85 8.10 15.48 -0.86
C LYS A 85 8.70 14.91 -2.14
N GLY A 86 7.91 14.17 -2.89
CA GLY A 86 8.29 13.57 -4.17
C GLY A 86 8.80 12.14 -4.05
N LEU A 87 8.10 11.28 -3.33
CA LEU A 87 8.35 9.84 -3.20
C LEU A 87 9.73 9.50 -2.60
N VAL A 88 10.22 10.35 -1.68
CA VAL A 88 11.62 10.24 -1.22
C VAL A 88 11.86 8.90 -0.51
N GLY A 89 10.90 8.44 0.31
CA GLY A 89 10.99 7.20 1.06
C GLY A 89 10.96 5.96 0.19
N SER A 90 10.00 5.85 -0.72
CA SER A 90 9.90 4.70 -1.64
C SER A 90 11.06 4.63 -2.62
N LYS A 91 11.53 5.78 -3.15
CA LYS A 91 12.76 5.86 -3.97
C LYS A 91 14.00 5.37 -3.19
N ALA A 92 14.12 5.78 -1.93
CA ALA A 92 15.22 5.32 -1.07
C ALA A 92 15.13 3.81 -0.81
N HIS A 93 13.92 3.29 -0.55
CA HIS A 93 13.69 1.86 -0.35
C HIS A 93 14.09 1.05 -1.57
N VAL A 94 13.57 1.38 -2.74
CA VAL A 94 13.87 0.67 -4.00
C VAL A 94 15.36 0.76 -4.35
N LYS A 95 16.00 1.90 -4.12
CA LYS A 95 17.45 2.06 -4.31
C LYS A 95 18.26 1.13 -3.40
N GLN A 96 17.85 1.00 -2.14
CA GLN A 96 18.55 0.15 -1.17
C GLN A 96 18.38 -1.34 -1.47
N LEU A 97 17.28 -1.76 -2.11
CA LEU A 97 17.11 -3.15 -2.57
C LEU A 97 18.25 -3.58 -3.49
N GLY A 98 18.81 -2.68 -4.30
CA GLY A 98 19.89 -3.01 -5.23
C GLY A 98 19.53 -4.19 -6.14
N LYS A 99 20.32 -5.26 -6.12
CA LYS A 99 20.03 -6.51 -6.87
C LYS A 99 18.86 -7.30 -6.26
N ALA A 100 18.59 -7.19 -4.97
CA ALA A 100 17.49 -7.89 -4.32
C ALA A 100 16.10 -7.44 -4.84
N ARG A 101 16.02 -6.34 -5.62
CA ARG A 101 14.79 -5.95 -6.31
C ARG A 101 14.27 -7.02 -7.29
N GLU A 102 15.16 -7.89 -7.80
CA GLU A 102 14.80 -8.98 -8.72
C GLU A 102 14.00 -10.08 -8.03
N SER A 103 14.08 -10.18 -6.70
CA SER A 103 13.23 -11.07 -5.90
C SER A 103 11.86 -10.46 -5.52
N VAL A 104 11.62 -9.17 -5.81
CA VAL A 104 10.32 -8.55 -5.54
C VAL A 104 9.33 -8.94 -6.64
N SER A 105 8.35 -9.78 -6.29
CA SER A 105 7.31 -10.25 -7.20
C SER A 105 6.24 -9.20 -7.46
N ALA A 106 5.92 -8.39 -6.45
CA ALA A 106 4.91 -7.33 -6.56
C ALA A 106 5.09 -6.25 -5.48
N MET A 107 4.56 -5.06 -5.79
CA MET A 107 4.31 -3.96 -4.85
C MET A 107 2.82 -3.64 -4.84
N VAL A 108 2.20 -3.75 -3.66
CA VAL A 108 0.82 -3.34 -3.39
C VAL A 108 0.86 -2.04 -2.58
N ASN A 109 0.49 -0.95 -3.20
CA ASN A 109 0.39 0.36 -2.55
C ASN A 109 -1.04 0.62 -2.11
N MET A 110 -1.20 1.15 -0.91
CA MET A 110 -2.49 1.59 -0.37
C MET A 110 -2.42 3.09 -0.13
N ASP A 111 -3.34 3.81 -0.76
CA ASP A 111 -3.30 5.27 -0.74
C ASP A 111 -4.72 5.82 -0.79
N THR A 112 -5.08 6.66 0.19
CA THR A 112 -6.40 7.32 0.23
C THR A 112 -7.56 6.33 0.33
N LEU A 113 -7.77 5.70 1.49
CA LEU A 113 -8.79 4.68 1.70
C LEU A 113 -10.01 5.20 2.48
N GLY A 114 -11.14 4.46 2.37
CA GLY A 114 -12.32 4.66 3.20
C GLY A 114 -13.27 5.79 2.75
N LEU A 115 -13.09 6.38 1.58
CA LEU A 115 -14.01 7.41 1.06
C LEU A 115 -15.19 6.80 0.30
N ALA A 116 -14.97 5.68 -0.36
CA ALA A 116 -15.94 4.94 -1.17
C ALA A 116 -15.53 3.46 -1.24
N GLU A 117 -16.19 2.70 -2.11
CA GLU A 117 -15.77 1.36 -2.49
C GLU A 117 -14.31 1.35 -2.96
N THR A 118 -13.68 0.17 -2.91
CA THR A 118 -12.29 0.02 -3.32
C THR A 118 -12.13 0.22 -4.83
N GLU A 119 -11.20 1.07 -5.18
CA GLU A 119 -10.82 1.38 -6.56
C GLU A 119 -9.36 0.99 -6.82
N ILE A 120 -9.02 0.74 -8.09
CA ILE A 120 -7.66 0.51 -8.56
C ILE A 120 -7.27 1.63 -9.53
N TRP A 121 -6.06 2.15 -9.38
CA TRP A 121 -5.48 3.02 -10.40
C TRP A 121 -4.94 2.18 -11.57
N VAL A 122 -5.84 1.85 -12.51
CA VAL A 122 -5.61 0.85 -13.57
C VAL A 122 -4.52 1.29 -14.56
N SER A 123 -4.48 2.56 -14.96
CA SER A 123 -3.46 3.08 -15.91
C SER A 123 -2.03 2.95 -15.39
N HIS A 124 -1.86 2.84 -14.06
CA HIS A 124 -0.58 2.69 -13.38
C HIS A 124 -0.39 1.32 -12.72
N ALA A 125 -1.21 0.33 -13.06
CA ALA A 125 -1.13 -1.01 -12.49
C ALA A 125 -0.58 -2.04 -13.48
N ASP A 126 0.10 -3.06 -12.95
CA ASP A 126 0.46 -4.25 -13.73
C ASP A 126 -0.80 -5.05 -14.06
N PRO A 127 -1.02 -5.44 -15.34
CA PRO A 127 -2.24 -6.15 -15.75
C PRO A 127 -2.45 -7.52 -15.08
N LYS A 128 -1.37 -8.22 -14.67
CA LYS A 128 -1.49 -9.49 -13.93
C LYS A 128 -2.01 -9.21 -12.52
N LEU A 129 -1.52 -8.15 -11.88
CA LEU A 129 -1.96 -7.75 -10.53
C LEU A 129 -3.43 -7.31 -10.52
N VAL A 130 -3.88 -6.59 -11.56
CA VAL A 130 -5.30 -6.20 -11.71
C VAL A 130 -6.19 -7.45 -11.82
N ARG A 131 -5.85 -8.40 -12.70
CA ARG A 131 -6.62 -9.64 -12.82
C ARG A 131 -6.68 -10.45 -11.52
N LEU A 132 -5.58 -10.51 -10.77
CA LEU A 132 -5.57 -11.21 -9.47
C LEU A 132 -6.40 -10.46 -8.42
N MET A 133 -6.50 -9.13 -8.50
CA MET A 133 -7.42 -8.36 -7.66
C MET A 133 -8.89 -8.67 -7.98
N GLU A 134 -9.25 -8.79 -9.26
CA GLU A 134 -10.61 -9.20 -9.67
C GLU A 134 -10.95 -10.60 -9.14
N VAL A 135 -10.00 -11.55 -9.18
CA VAL A 135 -10.18 -12.89 -8.60
C VAL A 135 -10.39 -12.81 -7.08
N ALA A 136 -9.60 -11.99 -6.38
CA ALA A 136 -9.74 -11.79 -4.93
C ALA A 136 -11.10 -11.17 -4.57
N ALA A 137 -11.52 -10.15 -5.32
CA ALA A 137 -12.80 -9.47 -5.13
C ALA A 137 -13.98 -10.43 -5.32
N ALA A 138 -13.94 -11.25 -6.37
CA ALA A 138 -14.95 -12.28 -6.64
C ALA A 138 -15.01 -13.33 -5.51
N ALA A 139 -13.86 -13.82 -5.04
CA ALA A 139 -13.76 -14.79 -3.96
C ALA A 139 -14.27 -14.22 -2.62
N ALA A 140 -13.95 -12.97 -2.32
CA ALA A 140 -14.40 -12.26 -1.12
C ALA A 140 -15.84 -11.75 -1.22
N LYS A 141 -16.45 -11.74 -2.42
CA LYS A 141 -17.75 -11.13 -2.73
C LYS A 141 -17.80 -9.64 -2.37
N LEU A 142 -16.70 -8.95 -2.64
CA LEU A 142 -16.55 -7.52 -2.40
C LEU A 142 -16.43 -6.78 -3.73
N PRO A 143 -16.99 -5.56 -3.85
CA PRO A 143 -16.84 -4.78 -5.07
C PRO A 143 -15.41 -4.28 -5.21
N VAL A 144 -14.95 -4.19 -6.44
CA VAL A 144 -13.76 -3.45 -6.86
C VAL A 144 -13.98 -2.91 -8.27
N SER A 145 -13.56 -1.70 -8.50
CA SER A 145 -13.61 -1.08 -9.83
C SER A 145 -12.30 -0.34 -10.14
N GLY A 146 -12.22 0.24 -11.31
CA GLY A 146 -11.06 0.97 -11.76
C GLY A 146 -11.35 2.44 -11.96
N MET A 147 -10.63 3.31 -11.26
CA MET A 147 -10.66 4.75 -11.49
C MET A 147 -9.24 5.29 -11.64
N ASN A 148 -8.97 5.88 -12.79
CA ASN A 148 -7.68 6.50 -13.05
C ASN A 148 -7.64 7.92 -12.47
N VAL A 149 -6.56 8.21 -11.75
CA VAL A 149 -6.34 9.49 -11.05
C VAL A 149 -5.05 10.17 -11.52
N ASP A 150 -4.70 9.99 -12.79
CA ASP A 150 -3.46 10.48 -13.42
C ASP A 150 -3.19 11.97 -13.20
N ASN A 151 -4.23 12.77 -13.02
CA ASN A 151 -4.13 14.22 -12.81
C ASN A 151 -3.77 14.61 -11.36
N LEU A 152 -3.73 13.65 -10.42
CA LEU A 152 -3.43 13.93 -9.01
C LEU A 152 -1.93 13.83 -8.68
N GLY A 153 -1.11 13.39 -9.63
CA GLY A 153 0.32 13.24 -9.42
C GLY A 153 0.79 11.79 -9.49
N SER A 154 1.63 11.39 -8.57
CA SER A 154 2.20 10.04 -8.49
C SER A 154 2.16 9.55 -7.04
N THR A 155 2.27 8.25 -6.84
CA THR A 155 2.26 7.61 -5.52
C THR A 155 3.44 6.65 -5.38
N ASP A 156 3.71 6.11 -4.20
CA ASP A 156 4.88 5.27 -3.89
C ASP A 156 5.08 4.08 -4.85
N SER A 157 4.00 3.53 -5.44
CA SER A 157 4.10 2.47 -6.46
C SER A 157 4.93 2.88 -7.68
N GLU A 158 4.99 4.17 -8.03
CA GLU A 158 5.77 4.67 -9.17
C GLU A 158 7.26 4.37 -9.02
N SER A 159 7.81 4.50 -7.81
CA SER A 159 9.22 4.19 -7.52
C SER A 159 9.58 2.75 -7.87
N PHE A 160 8.63 1.82 -7.75
CA PHE A 160 8.81 0.41 -8.11
C PHE A 160 8.62 0.20 -9.61
N ARG A 161 7.60 0.80 -10.22
CA ARG A 161 7.32 0.72 -11.66
C ARG A 161 8.50 1.23 -12.50
N GLU A 162 9.14 2.34 -12.10
CA GLU A 162 10.37 2.86 -12.74
C GLU A 162 11.50 1.82 -12.78
N LYS A 163 11.50 0.87 -11.86
CA LYS A 163 12.48 -0.23 -11.81
C LYS A 163 11.93 -1.55 -12.37
N LYS A 164 10.79 -1.48 -13.09
CA LYS A 164 10.11 -2.61 -13.72
C LYS A 164 9.67 -3.69 -12.73
N ILE A 165 9.39 -3.30 -11.49
CA ILE A 165 8.75 -4.16 -10.49
C ILE A 165 7.24 -4.03 -10.70
N PRO A 166 6.49 -5.14 -10.86
CA PRO A 166 5.04 -5.10 -10.97
C PRO A 166 4.43 -4.40 -9.76
N ALA A 167 3.55 -3.43 -10.00
CA ALA A 167 2.94 -2.66 -8.92
C ALA A 167 1.46 -2.36 -9.19
N ILE A 168 0.72 -2.14 -8.13
CA ILE A 168 -0.69 -1.74 -8.14
C ILE A 168 -0.91 -0.75 -7.01
N THR A 169 -1.76 0.27 -7.25
CA THR A 169 -2.25 1.17 -6.21
C THR A 169 -3.73 0.96 -6.00
N ILE A 170 -4.10 0.76 -4.75
CA ILE A 170 -5.46 0.61 -4.22
C ILE A 170 -5.84 1.93 -3.55
N HIS A 171 -6.98 2.49 -3.93
CA HIS A 171 -7.52 3.71 -3.37
C HIS A 171 -9.04 3.65 -3.23
N SER A 172 -9.68 4.71 -2.77
CA SER A 172 -11.14 4.85 -2.69
C SER A 172 -11.62 6.22 -3.17
N LEU A 173 -10.83 6.85 -4.04
CA LEU A 173 -11.16 8.15 -4.62
C LEU A 173 -12.28 8.02 -5.64
N THR A 174 -13.17 9.00 -5.64
CA THR A 174 -14.19 9.21 -6.67
C THR A 174 -14.11 10.66 -7.17
N SER A 175 -14.75 10.97 -8.28
CA SER A 175 -14.78 12.35 -8.81
C SER A 175 -15.22 13.38 -7.76
N ASP A 176 -16.13 12.99 -6.86
CA ASP A 176 -16.67 13.88 -5.84
C ASP A 176 -15.73 14.06 -4.63
N THR A 177 -14.84 13.09 -4.40
CA THR A 177 -13.96 13.06 -3.23
C THR A 177 -12.56 13.60 -3.48
N LEU A 178 -12.15 13.81 -4.74
CA LEU A 178 -10.84 14.38 -5.10
C LEU A 178 -10.51 15.68 -4.34
N ARG A 179 -11.51 16.51 -4.09
CA ARG A 179 -11.40 17.80 -3.37
C ARG A 179 -11.10 17.65 -1.87
N ILE A 180 -11.08 16.43 -1.34
CA ILE A 180 -10.73 16.15 0.07
C ILE A 180 -9.22 16.17 0.23
N LEU A 181 -8.48 15.64 -0.75
CA LEU A 181 -7.04 15.56 -0.69
C LEU A 181 -6.41 16.96 -0.58
N HIS A 182 -5.35 17.05 0.19
CA HIS A 182 -4.57 18.25 0.43
C HIS A 182 -5.42 19.47 0.85
N SER A 183 -6.51 19.23 1.60
CA SER A 183 -7.44 20.26 2.03
C SER A 183 -7.84 20.09 3.50
N PRO A 184 -8.40 21.15 4.16
CA PRO A 184 -8.94 21.04 5.53
C PRO A 184 -10.11 20.04 5.69
N ARG A 185 -10.53 19.40 4.59
CA ARG A 185 -11.56 18.36 4.60
C ARG A 185 -10.98 16.96 4.81
N ASP A 186 -9.67 16.80 4.70
CA ASP A 186 -8.99 15.54 5.00
C ASP A 186 -8.95 15.31 6.51
N ARG A 187 -10.03 14.69 7.01
CA ARG A 187 -10.32 14.50 8.42
C ARG A 187 -10.99 13.15 8.66
N ILE A 188 -10.99 12.72 9.93
CA ILE A 188 -11.55 11.41 10.32
C ILE A 188 -13.04 11.27 10.04
N ASP A 189 -13.80 12.35 10.10
CA ASP A 189 -15.27 12.36 9.95
C ASP A 189 -15.73 12.06 8.49
N VAL A 190 -14.84 12.14 7.50
CA VAL A 190 -15.18 11.75 6.13
C VAL A 190 -14.89 10.27 5.83
N VAL A 191 -14.19 9.58 6.72
CA VAL A 191 -13.87 8.15 6.56
C VAL A 191 -15.11 7.31 6.84
N LYS A 192 -15.54 6.54 5.85
CA LYS A 192 -16.61 5.55 5.96
C LYS A 192 -16.03 4.24 6.49
N THR A 193 -16.23 3.97 7.76
CA THR A 193 -15.62 2.80 8.43
C THR A 193 -16.00 1.47 7.79
N ASP A 194 -17.23 1.33 7.27
CA ASP A 194 -17.66 0.11 6.59
C ASP A 194 -16.90 -0.11 5.28
N GLU A 195 -16.68 0.95 4.48
CA GLU A 195 -15.91 0.87 3.25
C GLU A 195 -14.42 0.61 3.56
N TYR A 196 -13.88 1.26 4.59
CA TYR A 196 -12.53 1.01 5.05
C TYR A 196 -12.32 -0.45 5.49
N TYR A 197 -13.29 -1.01 6.22
CA TYR A 197 -13.24 -2.41 6.65
C TYR A 197 -13.37 -3.38 5.47
N ARG A 198 -14.23 -3.08 4.48
CA ARG A 198 -14.32 -3.87 3.24
C ARG A 198 -13.00 -3.86 2.46
N THR A 199 -12.35 -2.70 2.37
CA THR A 199 -11.01 -2.61 1.76
C THR A 199 -10.00 -3.48 2.51
N TYR A 200 -10.00 -3.46 3.85
CA TYR A 200 -9.15 -4.36 4.64
C TYR A 200 -9.39 -5.84 4.30
N GLN A 201 -10.64 -6.28 4.26
CA GLN A 201 -10.99 -7.67 3.92
C GLN A 201 -10.53 -8.03 2.49
N LEU A 202 -10.74 -7.12 1.54
CA LEU A 202 -10.32 -7.32 0.16
C LEU A 202 -8.81 -7.43 0.02
N VAL A 203 -8.05 -6.55 0.68
CA VAL A 203 -6.58 -6.58 0.65
C VAL A 203 -6.05 -7.85 1.30
N LEU A 204 -6.63 -8.33 2.42
CA LEU A 204 -6.26 -9.63 2.99
C LEU A 204 -6.45 -10.77 2.00
N ALA A 205 -7.62 -10.86 1.36
CA ALA A 205 -7.90 -11.87 0.34
C ALA A 205 -6.94 -11.74 -0.85
N TYR A 206 -6.67 -10.51 -1.27
CA TYR A 206 -5.76 -10.24 -2.38
C TYR A 206 -4.33 -10.68 -2.11
N LEU A 207 -3.79 -10.39 -0.92
CA LEU A 207 -2.45 -10.85 -0.54
C LEU A 207 -2.34 -12.37 -0.52
N ALA A 208 -3.37 -13.07 -0.07
CA ALA A 208 -3.42 -14.54 -0.11
C ALA A 208 -3.45 -15.07 -1.56
N ILE A 209 -4.22 -14.43 -2.46
CA ILE A 209 -4.25 -14.78 -3.89
C ILE A 209 -2.91 -14.51 -4.56
N LEU A 210 -2.28 -13.36 -4.27
CA LEU A 210 -0.94 -13.04 -4.79
C LEU A 210 0.10 -14.08 -4.37
N ASP A 211 0.10 -14.45 -3.09
CA ASP A 211 1.05 -15.44 -2.56
C ASP A 211 0.99 -16.79 -3.27
N GLN A 212 -0.19 -17.19 -3.72
CA GLN A 212 -0.41 -18.45 -4.42
C GLN A 212 -0.14 -18.38 -5.93
N ASN A 213 -0.27 -17.22 -6.56
CA ASN A 213 -0.32 -17.07 -8.03
C ASN A 213 0.86 -16.28 -8.62
N LEU A 214 1.72 -15.68 -7.79
CA LEU A 214 2.97 -15.09 -8.23
C LEU A 214 4.12 -16.11 -8.15
N ASP A 215 5.13 -15.89 -9.03
CA ASP A 215 6.38 -16.67 -9.06
C ASP A 215 7.47 -15.98 -8.24
#